data_9dc3c0d30462cb131350879c3bd3d37f
#
_entry.id   9dc3c0d30462cb131350879c3bd3d37f
#
_cell.length_a   1.000
_cell.length_b   1.000
_cell.length_c   1.000
_cell.angle_alpha   90.00
_cell.angle_beta   90.00
_cell.angle_gamma   90.00
#
_symmetry.space_group_name_H-M   'P 1'
#
loop_
_entity.id
_entity.type
_entity.pdbx_description
1 polymer ?
#
loop_
_entity_poly.entity_id
_entity_poly.type
_entity_poly.pdbx_seq_one_letter_code
_entity_poly.pdbx_strand_id
1 'polypeptide(L)'
;MMMNNCVRSEVLRENFRPGTDTVAAIMWSNPVVLPPLCRVNEAIERVRQVGLPDENMNSCYVVAEDYTLLGLVSLRTLLLTRGGARLEAVMSHPFATVQPQDDRELAAQLMQEYDLLELPVVDGDVRPDPERDILKMAIIER
;
A
#
# COMPACT_ATOMS: atom_id res chain seq x y z
N MET A 1 3.06 -7.30 11.89
CA MET A 1 4.42 -6.96 11.70
C MET A 1 4.92 -7.38 10.36
N MET A 2 6.14 -7.02 10.03
CA MET A 2 6.61 -7.03 8.64
C MET A 2 6.64 -8.41 7.98
N MET A 3 6.99 -9.45 8.69
CA MET A 3 7.00 -10.80 8.12
C MET A 3 5.62 -11.28 7.68
N ASN A 4 4.57 -10.75 8.31
CA ASN A 4 3.22 -11.16 7.98
C ASN A 4 2.73 -10.58 6.65
N ASN A 5 3.33 -9.48 6.18
CA ASN A 5 2.91 -8.87 4.93
C ASN A 5 3.18 -9.75 3.71
N CYS A 6 4.32 -10.45 3.67
CA CYS A 6 4.62 -11.37 2.58
C CYS A 6 3.65 -12.56 2.56
N VAL A 7 3.40 -13.15 3.73
CA VAL A 7 2.49 -14.29 3.86
C VAL A 7 1.07 -13.89 3.48
N ARG A 8 0.62 -12.75 3.96
CA ARG A 8 -0.71 -12.22 3.62
C ARG A 8 -0.86 -11.96 2.13
N SER A 9 0.18 -11.46 1.51
CA SER A 9 0.17 -11.19 0.09
C SER A 9 0.04 -12.45 -0.74
N GLU A 10 0.74 -13.51 -0.35
CA GLU A 10 0.62 -14.79 -1.02
C GLU A 10 -0.79 -15.37 -0.85
N VAL A 11 -1.36 -15.29 0.35
CA VAL A 11 -2.72 -15.73 0.61
C VAL A 11 -3.72 -14.94 -0.23
N LEU A 12 -3.54 -13.65 -0.34
CA LEU A 12 -4.40 -12.80 -1.16
C LEU A 12 -4.37 -13.25 -2.62
N ARG A 13 -3.19 -13.51 -3.16
CA ARG A 13 -3.04 -13.99 -4.53
C ARG A 13 -3.68 -15.34 -4.75
N GLU A 14 -3.50 -16.26 -3.83
CA GLU A 14 -4.11 -17.60 -3.92
C GLU A 14 -5.63 -17.53 -3.90
N ASN A 15 -6.19 -16.65 -3.06
CA ASN A 15 -7.64 -16.54 -2.89
C ASN A 15 -8.34 -15.92 -4.10
N PHE A 16 -7.68 -15.05 -4.83
CA PHE A 16 -8.31 -14.35 -5.94
C PHE A 16 -8.24 -15.09 -7.27
N ARG A 17 -7.38 -16.09 -7.40
CA ARG A 17 -7.22 -16.84 -8.65
C ARG A 17 -7.30 -15.92 -9.87
N PRO A 18 -6.37 -15.01 -10.02
CA PRO A 18 -6.49 -13.97 -11.02
C PRO A 18 -6.48 -14.57 -12.42
N GLY A 19 -7.41 -14.12 -13.24
CA GLY A 19 -7.25 -14.27 -14.68
C GLY A 19 -6.10 -13.38 -15.15
N THR A 20 -5.71 -13.52 -16.40
CA THR A 20 -4.61 -12.73 -16.95
C THR A 20 -4.90 -11.24 -17.03
N ASP A 21 -6.17 -10.87 -16.94
CA ASP A 21 -6.63 -9.49 -17.15
C ASP A 21 -6.98 -8.75 -15.86
N THR A 22 -6.79 -9.36 -14.71
CA THR A 22 -7.12 -8.73 -13.44
C THR A 22 -5.92 -8.04 -12.79
N VAL A 23 -6.22 -7.05 -11.96
CA VAL A 23 -5.23 -6.36 -11.15
C VAL A 23 -4.44 -7.35 -10.28
N ALA A 24 -5.12 -8.35 -9.72
CA ALA A 24 -4.47 -9.34 -8.89
C ALA A 24 -3.32 -10.07 -9.59
N ALA A 25 -3.36 -10.18 -10.92
CA ALA A 25 -2.32 -10.84 -11.69
C ALA A 25 -1.01 -10.05 -11.76
N ILE A 26 -1.07 -8.75 -11.55
CA ILE A 26 0.07 -7.84 -11.74
C ILE A 26 0.43 -7.04 -10.49
N MET A 27 -0.31 -7.20 -9.40
CA MET A 27 -0.05 -6.42 -8.19
C MET A 27 1.17 -6.91 -7.44
N TRP A 28 1.89 -5.97 -6.86
CA TRP A 28 2.94 -6.24 -5.89
C TRP A 28 2.35 -6.27 -4.49
N SER A 29 2.83 -7.18 -3.70
CA SER A 29 2.30 -7.40 -2.36
C SER A 29 3.43 -7.29 -1.37
N ASN A 30 3.66 -6.17 -0.83
CA ASN A 30 4.57 -5.96 0.29
C ASN A 30 4.86 -4.48 0.51
N PRO A 31 3.83 -3.64 0.51
CA PRO A 31 4.06 -2.23 0.77
C PRO A 31 4.54 -2.02 2.21
N VAL A 32 5.25 -0.92 2.44
CA VAL A 32 5.53 -0.48 3.79
C VAL A 32 4.28 0.18 4.34
N VAL A 33 3.68 -0.42 5.35
CA VAL A 33 2.47 0.10 5.98
C VAL A 33 2.77 0.52 7.42
N LEU A 34 2.24 1.65 7.82
CA LEU A 34 2.52 2.27 9.11
C LEU A 34 1.23 2.85 9.70
N PRO A 35 1.12 2.89 11.04
CA PRO A 35 -0.05 3.50 11.65
C PRO A 35 -0.03 5.03 11.57
N PRO A 36 -1.21 5.69 11.67
CA PRO A 36 -1.30 7.14 11.53
C PRO A 36 -0.58 7.92 12.64
N LEU A 37 -0.44 7.33 13.81
CA LEU A 37 0.24 7.97 14.95
C LEU A 37 1.75 7.80 14.91
N CYS A 38 2.28 7.02 13.98
CA CYS A 38 3.71 6.88 13.78
C CYS A 38 4.33 8.24 13.44
N ARG A 39 5.47 8.53 14.03
CA ARG A 39 6.19 9.78 13.76
C ARG A 39 7.08 9.62 12.54
N VAL A 40 7.38 10.74 11.90
CA VAL A 40 8.21 10.77 10.69
C VAL A 40 9.57 10.09 10.92
N ASN A 41 10.23 10.38 12.04
CA ASN A 41 11.53 9.76 12.34
C ASN A 41 11.43 8.24 12.53
N GLU A 42 10.33 7.76 13.11
CA GLU A 42 10.08 6.33 13.23
C GLU A 42 9.82 5.68 11.87
N ALA A 43 9.09 6.38 11.00
CA ALA A 43 8.83 5.91 9.64
C ALA A 43 10.13 5.80 8.84
N ILE A 44 11.00 6.80 8.92
CA ILE A 44 12.30 6.78 8.24
C ILE A 44 13.14 5.59 8.74
N GLU A 45 13.18 5.40 10.05
CA GLU A 45 13.91 4.28 10.62
C GLU A 45 13.35 2.94 10.16
N ARG A 46 12.04 2.84 10.04
CA ARG A 46 11.40 1.62 9.55
C ARG A 46 11.79 1.33 8.10
N VAL A 47 11.80 2.36 7.26
CA VAL A 47 12.25 2.22 5.87
C VAL A 47 13.70 1.76 5.81
N ARG A 48 14.57 2.29 6.68
CA ARG A 48 15.97 1.86 6.74
C ARG A 48 16.11 0.39 7.12
N GLN A 49 15.27 -0.09 8.02
CA GLN A 49 15.33 -1.48 8.49
C GLN A 49 14.84 -2.47 7.45
N VAL A 50 13.76 -2.15 6.76
CA VAL A 50 13.07 -3.11 5.89
C VAL A 50 13.27 -2.84 4.41
N GLY A 51 13.68 -1.64 4.05
CA GLY A 51 13.78 -1.21 2.67
C GLY A 51 12.41 -1.00 2.05
N LEU A 52 12.40 -0.63 0.79
CA LEU A 52 11.20 -0.56 -0.02
C LEU A 52 11.17 -1.79 -0.93
N PRO A 53 9.97 -2.31 -1.27
CA PRO A 53 9.86 -3.53 -2.06
C PRO A 53 10.50 -3.46 -3.43
N ASP A 54 10.53 -2.27 -4.01
CA ASP A 54 11.12 -2.01 -5.30
C ASP A 54 11.73 -0.61 -5.32
N GLU A 55 12.79 -0.43 -6.12
CA GLU A 55 13.48 0.87 -6.22
C GLU A 55 12.61 1.99 -6.76
N ASN A 56 11.54 1.65 -7.47
CA ASN A 56 10.60 2.62 -8.01
C ASN A 56 9.47 2.98 -7.03
N MET A 57 9.38 2.29 -5.92
CA MET A 57 8.38 2.57 -4.89
C MET A 57 8.92 3.59 -3.91
N ASN A 58 8.25 4.73 -3.85
CA ASN A 58 8.73 5.89 -3.11
C ASN A 58 7.77 6.35 -2.00
N SER A 59 6.81 5.51 -1.63
CA SER A 59 5.82 5.90 -0.62
C SER A 59 5.65 4.83 0.44
N CYS A 60 5.32 5.29 1.64
CA CYS A 60 4.81 4.47 2.71
C CYS A 60 3.30 4.67 2.78
N TYR A 61 2.57 3.65 3.17
CA TYR A 61 1.12 3.69 3.25
C TYR A 61 0.68 3.73 4.70
N VAL A 62 -0.25 4.63 4.98
CA VAL A 62 -0.79 4.81 6.33
C VAL A 62 -2.11 4.06 6.41
N VAL A 63 -2.17 3.11 7.33
CA VAL A 63 -3.33 2.24 7.49
C VAL A 63 -3.83 2.26 8.93
N ALA A 64 -5.15 2.09 9.10
CA ALA A 64 -5.77 1.93 10.40
C ALA A 64 -5.50 0.53 10.95
N GLU A 65 -5.91 0.29 12.19
CA GLU A 65 -5.75 -1.02 12.82
C GLU A 65 -6.43 -2.15 12.04
N ASP A 66 -7.52 -1.85 11.37
CA ASP A 66 -8.26 -2.79 10.53
C ASP A 66 -7.72 -2.87 9.10
N TYR A 67 -6.54 -2.30 8.85
CA TYR A 67 -5.89 -2.24 7.54
C TYR A 67 -6.63 -1.38 6.50
N THR A 68 -7.55 -0.53 6.92
CA THR A 68 -8.14 0.45 6.02
C THR A 68 -7.08 1.47 5.61
N LEU A 69 -6.95 1.69 4.31
CA LEU A 69 -6.00 2.67 3.79
C LEU A 69 -6.48 4.08 4.14
N LEU A 70 -5.67 4.82 4.88
CA LEU A 70 -5.96 6.19 5.28
C LEU A 70 -5.26 7.20 4.40
N GLY A 71 -4.06 6.90 3.95
CA GLY A 71 -3.28 7.83 3.16
C GLY A 71 -1.94 7.25 2.78
N LEU A 72 -1.11 8.09 2.19
CA LEU A 72 0.27 7.73 1.84
C LEU A 72 1.20 8.90 2.13
N VAL A 73 2.46 8.58 2.37
CA VAL A 73 3.50 9.57 2.61
C VAL A 73 4.69 9.21 1.74
N SER A 74 5.08 10.13 0.86
CA SER A 74 6.25 9.90 0.01
C SER A 74 7.55 10.00 0.81
N LEU A 75 8.60 9.36 0.32
CA LEU A 75 9.94 9.51 0.90
C LEU A 75 10.37 10.97 0.92
N ARG A 76 10.04 11.70 -0.12
CA ARG A 76 10.35 13.13 -0.17
C ARG A 76 9.71 13.87 1.01
N THR A 77 8.44 13.62 1.28
CA THR A 77 7.74 14.25 2.40
C THR A 77 8.38 13.86 3.72
N LEU A 78 8.73 12.58 3.90
CA LEU A 78 9.41 12.13 5.11
C LEU A 78 10.74 12.87 5.33
N LEU A 79 11.52 13.03 4.28
CA LEU A 79 12.83 13.67 4.38
C LEU A 79 12.74 15.18 4.63
N LEU A 80 11.69 15.83 4.15
CA LEU A 80 11.52 17.28 4.27
C LEU A 80 10.70 17.69 5.49
N THR A 81 10.12 16.72 6.21
CA THR A 81 9.28 17.00 7.38
C THR A 81 10.07 16.76 8.65
N ARG A 82 9.82 17.57 9.68
CA ARG A 82 10.45 17.36 10.97
C ARG A 82 10.10 16.01 11.55
N GLY A 83 11.07 15.38 12.22
CA GLY A 83 10.96 14.02 12.70
C GLY A 83 9.88 13.77 13.74
N GLY A 84 9.44 14.78 14.46
CA GLY A 84 8.42 14.65 15.49
C GLY A 84 6.98 14.70 14.98
N ALA A 85 6.75 15.06 13.71
CA ALA A 85 5.42 15.11 13.15
C ALA A 85 4.84 13.69 12.99
N ARG A 86 3.54 13.56 13.17
CA ARG A 86 2.85 12.28 12.97
C ARG A 86 2.44 12.13 11.52
N LEU A 87 2.40 10.90 11.03
CA LEU A 87 2.07 10.63 9.64
C LEU A 87 0.67 11.12 9.26
N GLU A 88 -0.29 11.03 10.16
CA GLU A 88 -1.65 11.53 9.90
C GLU A 88 -1.69 13.03 9.59
N ALA A 89 -0.70 13.77 10.08
CA ALA A 89 -0.64 15.21 9.85
C ALA A 89 -0.01 15.59 8.50
N VAL A 90 0.74 14.68 7.89
CA VAL A 90 1.51 14.98 6.67
C VAL A 90 1.15 14.06 5.50
N MET A 91 0.31 13.05 5.71
CA MET A 91 -0.12 12.15 4.66
C MET A 91 -1.02 12.86 3.66
N SER A 92 -1.00 12.36 2.43
CA SER A 92 -1.95 12.73 1.39
C SER A 92 -2.87 11.55 1.11
N HIS A 93 -4.02 11.83 0.51
CA HIS A 93 -4.92 10.76 0.09
C HIS A 93 -4.54 10.29 -1.31
N PRO A 94 -4.66 8.99 -1.61
CA PRO A 94 -4.42 8.51 -2.96
C PRO A 94 -5.45 9.10 -3.92
N PHE A 95 -5.03 9.41 -5.14
CA PHE A 95 -5.93 9.92 -6.18
C PHE A 95 -6.94 8.85 -6.62
N ALA A 96 -6.53 7.60 -6.59
CA ALA A 96 -7.38 6.49 -6.99
C ALA A 96 -6.93 5.22 -6.28
N THR A 97 -7.84 4.28 -6.15
CA THR A 97 -7.56 2.93 -5.70
C THR A 97 -8.30 1.95 -6.61
N VAL A 98 -7.82 0.72 -6.65
CA VAL A 98 -8.50 -0.35 -7.38
C VAL A 98 -8.63 -1.57 -6.48
N GLN A 99 -9.47 -2.51 -6.89
CA GLN A 99 -9.66 -3.79 -6.20
C GLN A 99 -8.93 -4.90 -6.95
N PRO A 100 -8.57 -6.00 -6.29
CA PRO A 100 -7.84 -7.09 -6.95
C PRO A 100 -8.58 -7.70 -8.15
N GLN A 101 -9.90 -7.71 -8.11
CA GLN A 101 -10.74 -8.25 -9.17
C GLN A 101 -11.00 -7.29 -10.32
N ASP A 102 -10.59 -6.03 -10.19
CA ASP A 102 -10.75 -5.06 -11.25
C ASP A 102 -9.90 -5.42 -12.46
N ASP A 103 -10.31 -4.93 -13.63
CA ASP A 103 -9.56 -5.12 -14.87
C ASP A 103 -8.23 -4.35 -14.79
N ARG A 104 -7.16 -5.00 -15.21
CA ARG A 104 -5.85 -4.38 -15.25
C ARG A 104 -5.79 -3.14 -16.15
N GLU A 105 -6.63 -3.08 -17.19
CA GLU A 105 -6.69 -1.90 -18.05
C GLU A 105 -7.27 -0.69 -17.33
N LEU A 106 -8.20 -0.89 -16.40
CA LEU A 106 -8.70 0.18 -15.55
C LEU A 106 -7.55 0.78 -14.74
N ALA A 107 -6.73 -0.07 -14.13
CA ALA A 107 -5.57 0.38 -13.39
C ALA A 107 -4.60 1.18 -14.27
N ALA A 108 -4.31 0.67 -15.48
CA ALA A 108 -3.42 1.35 -16.42
C ALA A 108 -3.97 2.72 -16.82
N GLN A 109 -5.27 2.82 -17.08
CA GLN A 109 -5.91 4.09 -17.42
C GLN A 109 -5.83 5.10 -16.28
N LEU A 110 -6.09 4.65 -15.04
CA LEU A 110 -6.01 5.51 -13.88
C LEU A 110 -4.58 6.02 -13.65
N MET A 111 -3.59 5.14 -13.78
CA MET A 111 -2.20 5.53 -13.62
C MET A 111 -1.75 6.52 -14.70
N GLN A 112 -2.23 6.35 -15.92
CA GLN A 112 -1.93 7.24 -17.01
C GLN A 112 -2.63 8.59 -16.85
N GLU A 113 -3.91 8.57 -16.52
CA GLU A 113 -4.72 9.79 -16.38
C GLU A 113 -4.20 10.71 -15.26
N TYR A 114 -3.82 10.11 -14.12
CA TYR A 114 -3.35 10.87 -12.97
C TYR A 114 -1.83 10.92 -12.85
N ASP A 115 -1.12 10.39 -13.83
CA ASP A 115 0.35 10.32 -13.86
C ASP A 115 0.92 9.68 -12.59
N LEU A 116 0.37 8.55 -12.20
CA LEU A 116 0.77 7.83 -10.99
C LEU A 116 1.90 6.85 -11.29
N LEU A 117 2.85 6.77 -10.38
CA LEU A 117 3.92 5.77 -10.43
C LEU A 117 3.52 4.47 -9.75
N GLU A 118 2.61 4.56 -8.82
CA GLU A 118 2.08 3.42 -8.07
C GLU A 118 0.60 3.64 -7.79
N LEU A 119 -0.15 2.55 -7.67
CA LEU A 119 -1.59 2.59 -7.46
C LEU A 119 -1.94 1.59 -6.36
N PRO A 120 -2.54 2.06 -5.26
CA PRO A 120 -2.94 1.15 -4.19
C PRO A 120 -4.05 0.22 -4.64
N VAL A 121 -3.90 -1.04 -4.28
CA VAL A 121 -4.92 -2.07 -4.48
C VAL A 121 -5.51 -2.39 -3.13
N VAL A 122 -6.79 -2.13 -2.96
CA VAL A 122 -7.47 -2.32 -1.68
C VAL A 122 -8.62 -3.28 -1.86
N ASP A 123 -8.85 -4.08 -0.84
CA ASP A 123 -10.00 -4.97 -0.78
C ASP A 123 -11.05 -4.31 0.10
N GLY A 124 -11.82 -3.41 -0.51
CA GLY A 124 -12.73 -2.51 0.20
C GLY A 124 -13.91 -3.18 0.86
N ASP A 125 -14.29 -4.38 0.43
CA ASP A 125 -15.48 -5.04 0.91
C ASP A 125 -15.20 -6.09 2.00
N VAL A 126 -13.94 -6.39 2.24
CA VAL A 126 -13.58 -7.40 3.23
C VAL A 126 -13.49 -6.75 4.59
N ARG A 127 -14.38 -7.13 5.48
CA ARG A 127 -14.28 -6.73 6.88
C ARG A 127 -13.04 -7.35 7.49
N PRO A 128 -12.40 -6.65 8.43
CA PRO A 128 -11.26 -7.23 9.13
C PRO A 128 -11.66 -8.56 9.74
N ASP A 129 -10.96 -9.59 9.34
CA ASP A 129 -11.13 -10.90 9.93
C ASP A 129 -9.83 -11.20 10.69
N PRO A 130 -9.87 -11.15 12.02
CA PRO A 130 -8.67 -11.38 12.82
C PRO A 130 -8.05 -12.75 12.59
N GLU A 131 -8.86 -13.73 12.17
CA GLU A 131 -8.37 -15.08 11.91
C GLU A 131 -7.69 -15.20 10.55
N ARG A 132 -8.08 -14.39 9.60
CA ARG A 132 -7.49 -14.43 8.26
C ARG A 132 -6.26 -13.58 8.11
N ASP A 133 -6.16 -12.54 8.92
CA ASP A 133 -5.00 -11.65 8.94
C ASP A 133 -4.53 -11.24 7.52
N ILE A 134 -5.49 -10.95 6.66
CA ILE A 134 -5.24 -10.66 5.25
C ILE A 134 -4.91 -9.18 5.08
N LEU A 135 -3.80 -8.93 4.43
CA LEU A 135 -3.46 -7.58 4.02
C LEU A 135 -4.43 -7.14 2.92
N LYS A 136 -5.11 -6.04 3.18
CA LYS A 136 -6.12 -5.49 2.26
C LYS A 136 -5.54 -4.50 1.26
N MET A 137 -4.24 -4.48 1.14
CA MET A 137 -3.61 -3.52 0.26
C MET A 137 -2.43 -4.17 -0.46
N ALA A 138 -2.32 -3.87 -1.72
CA ALA A 138 -1.17 -4.18 -2.54
C ALA A 138 -0.87 -2.96 -3.41
N ILE A 139 0.19 -3.02 -4.17
CA ILE A 139 0.59 -1.91 -5.03
C ILE A 139 0.81 -2.43 -6.44
N ILE A 140 0.39 -1.64 -7.42
CA ILE A 140 0.72 -1.87 -8.81
C ILE A 140 1.78 -0.87 -9.20
N GLU A 141 2.84 -1.34 -9.77
CA GLU A 141 3.91 -0.54 -10.31
C GLU A 141 3.65 -0.23 -11.77
N ARG A 142 3.90 1.00 -12.14
CA ARG A 142 3.74 1.48 -13.51
C ARG A 142 4.77 0.88 -14.46
#